data_44486f6664cd8e51ed4d64845911b81e
#
_entry.id   44486f6664cd8e51ed4d64845911b81e
#
_cell.length_a   1.000
_cell.length_b   1.000
_cell.length_c   1.000
_cell.angle_alpha   90.00
_cell.angle_beta   90.00
_cell.angle_gamma   90.00
#
_symmetry.space_group_name_H-M   'P 1'
#
loop_
_entity.id
_entity.type
_entity.pdbx_description
1 polymer ?
#
loop_
_entity_poly.entity_id
_entity_poly.type
_entity_poly.pdbx_seq_one_letter_code
_entity_poly.pdbx_strand_id
1 'polypeptide(L)'
;INTGISHDEFHEQLNWEIHIKAIYEFFKSGSYDNLLNYKDRYHGVGFHLFSQPFQYIFSTPISEYLVISKYGGILLSKHIATFIIFFVSGLFFYKICRLLINNNLFCNLSILFYLFYPYLFGHSLFNPKDIPFLSLWVICTYFIIKILKELYCKKKVRTKNVLILSLLTSYLISIRITGILILVEYLVFLLVYIENQKIKVLDFLKQNLRNIFILIISVSIFTYLLNPVFWHNPFELINSVSLMSKFNQNICTTTLGKCMSAQSLPASYYFIWLFFKLPIIIIFGIATFPFIENKLDKEKFSKLIIYSLIISFGIILIIFIIRNVAIYDELRHIMFLFPIIIITSLYFLFLFNRNVFLFLVSLSIIIFIVENVKLNPYQYTWLNSFAKLTNINENFEKDYWGISNKALNNSLIKNYNSEKTNKNICIYGDAFSEVFLDRTSLDCFKTYSQLDEANDRPFYVIQNLRNTRRSNPKDCQLITNEKYKYFLSKQEIVLGSLWYCN
;
A
#
# COMPACT_ATOMS: atom_id res chain seq x y z
N ILE A 1 -17.45 0.01 0.54
CA ILE A 1 -18.45 -0.42 -0.46
C ILE A 1 -18.52 0.54 -1.66
N ASN A 2 -18.32 1.84 -1.48
CA ASN A 2 -18.34 2.82 -2.58
C ASN A 2 -17.08 2.79 -3.46
N THR A 3 -15.98 2.24 -2.97
CA THR A 3 -14.74 2.09 -3.71
C THR A 3 -14.89 1.06 -4.82
N GLY A 4 -14.30 1.30 -5.98
CA GLY A 4 -14.21 0.32 -7.07
C GLY A 4 -13.27 -0.84 -6.72
N ILE A 5 -13.16 -1.81 -7.62
CA ILE A 5 -12.19 -2.90 -7.54
C ILE A 5 -10.94 -2.47 -8.29
N SER A 6 -9.78 -2.65 -7.67
CA SER A 6 -8.51 -2.30 -8.28
C SER A 6 -8.02 -3.37 -9.27
N HIS A 7 -7.15 -2.96 -10.20
CA HIS A 7 -6.56 -3.87 -11.19
C HIS A 7 -5.86 -5.07 -10.56
N ASP A 8 -5.20 -4.90 -9.42
CA ASP A 8 -4.42 -5.98 -8.79
C ASP A 8 -5.30 -7.00 -8.03
N GLU A 9 -6.53 -6.65 -7.63
CA GLU A 9 -7.34 -7.51 -6.77
C GLU A 9 -7.73 -8.84 -7.41
N PHE A 10 -7.99 -8.85 -8.72
CA PHE A 10 -8.23 -10.08 -9.48
C PHE A 10 -7.02 -10.99 -9.45
N HIS A 11 -5.85 -10.42 -9.73
CA HIS A 11 -4.60 -11.17 -9.75
C HIS A 11 -4.26 -11.74 -8.38
N GLU A 12 -4.44 -10.94 -7.33
CA GLU A 12 -4.25 -11.36 -5.95
C GLU A 12 -5.21 -12.49 -5.55
N GLN A 13 -6.48 -12.44 -6.00
CA GLN A 13 -7.45 -13.50 -5.73
C GLN A 13 -7.08 -14.78 -6.47
N LEU A 14 -6.69 -14.70 -7.74
CA LEU A 14 -6.22 -15.85 -8.52
C LEU A 14 -5.00 -16.51 -7.87
N ASN A 15 -4.03 -15.72 -7.44
CA ASN A 15 -2.85 -16.24 -6.73
C ASN A 15 -3.25 -17.02 -5.48
N TRP A 16 -4.21 -16.50 -4.71
CA TRP A 16 -4.73 -17.17 -3.53
C TRP A 16 -5.40 -18.51 -3.86
N GLU A 17 -6.26 -18.54 -4.86
CA GLU A 17 -6.96 -19.75 -5.30
C GLU A 17 -5.99 -20.86 -5.75
N ILE A 18 -4.94 -20.49 -6.48
CA ILE A 18 -3.88 -21.43 -6.89
C ILE A 18 -3.13 -21.97 -5.66
N HIS A 19 -2.79 -21.11 -4.68
CA HIS A 19 -2.09 -21.55 -3.48
C HIS A 19 -2.95 -22.49 -2.61
N ILE A 20 -4.23 -22.17 -2.40
CA ILE A 20 -5.14 -23.03 -1.63
C ILE A 20 -5.33 -24.39 -2.31
N LYS A 21 -5.50 -24.39 -3.64
CA LYS A 21 -5.59 -25.62 -4.41
C LYS A 21 -4.32 -26.45 -4.27
N ALA A 22 -3.16 -25.81 -4.35
CA ALA A 22 -1.87 -26.49 -4.18
C ALA A 22 -1.70 -27.10 -2.77
N ILE A 23 -2.11 -26.39 -1.72
CA ILE A 23 -2.12 -26.91 -0.34
C ILE A 23 -2.99 -28.16 -0.25
N TYR A 24 -4.20 -28.11 -0.81
CA TYR A 24 -5.11 -29.26 -0.83
C TYR A 24 -4.52 -30.45 -1.58
N GLU A 25 -3.94 -30.24 -2.78
CA GLU A 25 -3.31 -31.26 -3.60
C GLU A 25 -2.09 -31.88 -2.90
N PHE A 26 -1.27 -31.07 -2.23
CA PHE A 26 -0.12 -31.56 -1.44
C PHE A 26 -0.55 -32.55 -0.35
N PHE A 27 -1.59 -32.23 0.43
CA PHE A 27 -2.07 -33.12 1.48
C PHE A 27 -2.79 -34.36 0.93
N LYS A 28 -3.34 -34.32 -0.29
CA LYS A 28 -4.06 -35.45 -0.91
C LYS A 28 -3.12 -36.40 -1.64
N SER A 29 -2.13 -35.90 -2.37
CA SER A 29 -1.30 -36.69 -3.30
C SER A 29 0.20 -36.45 -3.13
N GLY A 30 0.64 -35.57 -2.27
CA GLY A 30 2.05 -35.19 -2.11
C GLY A 30 2.61 -34.31 -3.24
N SER A 31 1.83 -33.99 -4.27
CA SER A 31 2.23 -33.16 -5.40
C SER A 31 1.45 -31.85 -5.42
N TYR A 32 2.09 -30.76 -5.88
CA TYR A 32 1.50 -29.45 -6.11
C TYR A 32 2.18 -28.74 -7.29
N ASP A 33 2.43 -29.49 -8.36
CA ASP A 33 3.13 -29.02 -9.56
C ASP A 33 2.46 -27.81 -10.22
N ASN A 34 1.14 -27.66 -10.07
CA ASN A 34 0.40 -26.51 -10.55
C ASN A 34 0.92 -25.20 -9.97
N LEU A 35 1.29 -25.17 -8.67
CA LEU A 35 1.90 -24.00 -8.04
C LEU A 35 3.35 -23.85 -8.47
N LEU A 36 4.13 -24.92 -8.50
CA LEU A 36 5.57 -24.85 -8.84
C LEU A 36 5.80 -24.37 -10.27
N ASN A 37 4.89 -24.70 -11.20
CA ASN A 37 4.94 -24.26 -12.61
C ASN A 37 4.23 -22.92 -12.84
N TYR A 38 3.57 -22.35 -11.84
CA TYR A 38 2.86 -21.10 -11.98
C TYR A 38 3.85 -19.91 -12.06
N LYS A 39 3.66 -19.06 -13.09
CA LYS A 39 4.56 -17.94 -13.36
C LYS A 39 4.70 -16.98 -12.18
N ASP A 40 3.60 -16.70 -11.51
CA ASP A 40 3.52 -15.70 -10.44
C ASP A 40 3.54 -16.36 -9.03
N ARG A 41 4.08 -17.58 -8.91
CA ARG A 41 4.14 -18.37 -7.67
C ARG A 41 4.78 -17.66 -6.46
N TYR A 42 5.64 -16.65 -6.70
CA TYR A 42 6.29 -15.89 -5.62
C TYR A 42 5.51 -14.66 -5.18
N HIS A 43 4.34 -14.37 -5.79
CA HIS A 43 3.44 -13.38 -5.26
C HIS A 43 2.88 -13.85 -3.92
N GLY A 44 3.24 -13.13 -2.85
CA GLY A 44 2.81 -13.49 -1.50
C GLY A 44 1.29 -13.38 -1.34
N VAL A 45 0.69 -14.38 -0.72
CA VAL A 45 -0.77 -14.49 -0.51
C VAL A 45 -1.16 -14.39 0.97
N GLY A 46 -0.20 -14.09 1.86
CA GLY A 46 -0.40 -14.14 3.32
C GLY A 46 -1.59 -13.32 3.81
N PHE A 47 -1.89 -12.18 3.20
CA PHE A 47 -3.04 -11.36 3.62
C PHE A 47 -4.38 -12.10 3.48
N HIS A 48 -4.50 -13.03 2.55
CA HIS A 48 -5.73 -13.81 2.39
C HIS A 48 -6.06 -14.67 3.61
N LEU A 49 -5.07 -15.11 4.39
CA LEU A 49 -5.30 -15.81 5.65
C LEU A 49 -6.10 -14.95 6.64
N PHE A 50 -5.84 -13.64 6.67
CA PHE A 50 -6.58 -12.70 7.50
C PHE A 50 -7.92 -12.29 6.87
N SER A 51 -7.98 -12.12 5.54
CA SER A 51 -9.18 -11.64 4.86
C SER A 51 -10.23 -12.72 4.58
N GLN A 52 -9.85 -14.01 4.59
CA GLN A 52 -10.75 -15.13 4.28
C GLN A 52 -12.02 -15.20 5.15
N PRO A 53 -11.99 -15.00 6.47
CA PRO A 53 -13.20 -14.94 7.28
C PRO A 53 -14.16 -13.83 6.84
N PHE A 54 -13.62 -12.68 6.43
CA PHE A 54 -14.43 -11.55 5.93
C PHE A 54 -15.08 -11.88 4.60
N GLN A 55 -14.34 -12.57 3.70
CA GLN A 55 -14.90 -13.03 2.44
C GLN A 55 -16.06 -14.00 2.68
N TYR A 56 -15.88 -14.95 3.59
CA TYR A 56 -16.92 -15.92 3.92
C TYR A 56 -18.19 -15.28 4.48
N ILE A 57 -18.05 -14.29 5.35
CA ILE A 57 -19.18 -13.64 6.03
C ILE A 57 -19.86 -12.61 5.12
N PHE A 58 -19.09 -11.79 4.38
CA PHE A 58 -19.61 -10.58 3.74
C PHE A 58 -19.76 -10.68 2.22
N SER A 59 -19.22 -11.71 1.53
CA SER A 59 -19.27 -11.75 0.06
C SER A 59 -20.69 -11.84 -0.48
N THR A 60 -21.54 -12.72 0.07
CA THR A 60 -22.94 -12.87 -0.35
C THR A 60 -23.78 -11.62 -0.03
N PRO A 61 -23.81 -11.09 1.21
CA PRO A 61 -24.53 -9.85 1.50
C PRO A 61 -24.10 -8.66 0.61
N ILE A 62 -22.81 -8.51 0.31
CA ILE A 62 -22.31 -7.44 -0.55
C ILE A 62 -22.78 -7.63 -2.00
N SER A 63 -22.69 -8.86 -2.53
CA SER A 63 -23.11 -9.13 -3.90
C SER A 63 -24.60 -8.90 -4.11
N GLU A 64 -25.44 -9.31 -3.15
CA GLU A 64 -26.90 -9.08 -3.18
C GLU A 64 -27.25 -7.58 -3.06
N TYR A 65 -26.65 -6.88 -2.08
CA TYR A 65 -26.91 -5.46 -1.87
C TYR A 65 -26.52 -4.58 -3.07
N LEU A 66 -25.35 -4.86 -3.66
CA LEU A 66 -24.85 -4.11 -4.82
C LEU A 66 -25.39 -4.66 -6.15
N VAL A 67 -26.06 -5.81 -6.16
CA VAL A 67 -26.53 -6.52 -7.36
C VAL A 67 -25.35 -6.74 -8.33
N ILE A 68 -24.28 -7.35 -7.87
CA ILE A 68 -23.07 -7.69 -8.64
C ILE A 68 -22.82 -9.20 -8.57
N SER A 69 -21.83 -9.69 -9.36
CA SER A 69 -21.42 -11.08 -9.30
C SER A 69 -20.98 -11.52 -7.91
N LYS A 70 -21.09 -12.78 -7.59
CA LYS A 70 -20.56 -13.37 -6.36
C LYS A 70 -19.05 -13.12 -6.23
N TYR A 71 -18.34 -13.18 -7.36
CA TYR A 71 -16.90 -12.90 -7.42
C TYR A 71 -16.58 -11.45 -7.05
N GLY A 72 -17.37 -10.49 -7.55
CA GLY A 72 -17.30 -9.09 -7.14
C GLY A 72 -17.51 -8.90 -5.63
N GLY A 73 -18.48 -9.64 -5.05
CA GLY A 73 -18.70 -9.66 -3.61
C GLY A 73 -17.49 -10.20 -2.81
N ILE A 74 -16.80 -11.23 -3.32
CA ILE A 74 -15.57 -11.76 -2.73
C ILE A 74 -14.46 -10.68 -2.72
N LEU A 75 -14.27 -9.97 -3.83
CA LEU A 75 -13.24 -8.93 -3.93
C LEU A 75 -13.54 -7.77 -2.97
N LEU A 76 -14.77 -7.23 -2.99
CA LEU A 76 -15.16 -6.12 -2.13
C LEU A 76 -15.16 -6.44 -0.63
N SER A 77 -15.37 -7.70 -0.25
CA SER A 77 -15.30 -8.10 1.17
C SER A 77 -13.91 -7.96 1.77
N LYS A 78 -12.85 -8.04 0.96
CA LYS A 78 -11.46 -7.81 1.39
C LYS A 78 -11.20 -6.36 1.82
N HIS A 79 -11.96 -5.41 1.28
CA HIS A 79 -11.83 -4.00 1.64
C HIS A 79 -12.06 -3.78 3.14
N ILE A 80 -13.03 -4.52 3.73
CA ILE A 80 -13.29 -4.46 5.18
C ILE A 80 -12.06 -4.94 5.96
N ALA A 81 -11.48 -6.06 5.57
CA ALA A 81 -10.29 -6.60 6.22
C ALA A 81 -9.08 -5.65 6.08
N THR A 82 -8.91 -5.02 4.90
CA THR A 82 -7.84 -4.06 4.63
C THR A 82 -7.97 -2.83 5.53
N PHE A 83 -9.18 -2.30 5.68
CA PHE A 83 -9.44 -1.17 6.56
C PHE A 83 -9.18 -1.51 8.04
N ILE A 84 -9.62 -2.69 8.49
CA ILE A 84 -9.42 -3.13 9.89
C ILE A 84 -7.94 -3.27 10.22
N ILE A 85 -7.13 -3.90 9.36
CA ILE A 85 -5.70 -4.06 9.63
C ILE A 85 -4.98 -2.72 9.64
N PHE A 86 -5.38 -1.76 8.80
CA PHE A 86 -4.87 -0.39 8.83
C PHE A 86 -5.20 0.30 10.15
N PHE A 87 -6.44 0.21 10.62
CA PHE A 87 -6.84 0.76 11.91
C PHE A 87 -6.05 0.13 13.07
N VAL A 88 -5.87 -1.20 13.06
CA VAL A 88 -5.02 -1.90 14.04
C VAL A 88 -3.59 -1.37 14.00
N SER A 89 -3.02 -1.11 12.83
CA SER A 89 -1.68 -0.51 12.72
C SER A 89 -1.61 0.87 13.38
N GLY A 90 -2.69 1.66 13.30
CA GLY A 90 -2.80 2.94 13.99
C GLY A 90 -2.67 2.80 15.51
N LEU A 91 -3.25 1.74 16.11
CA LEU A 91 -3.08 1.46 17.55
C LEU A 91 -1.60 1.15 17.91
N PHE A 92 -0.88 0.47 17.02
CA PHE A 92 0.55 0.22 17.24
C PHE A 92 1.39 1.46 16.97
N PHE A 93 1.05 2.28 16.00
CA PHE A 93 1.62 3.59 15.79
C PHE A 93 1.48 4.48 17.04
N TYR A 94 0.29 4.52 17.66
CA TYR A 94 0.07 5.17 18.94
C TYR A 94 1.00 4.63 20.05
N LYS A 95 1.16 3.30 20.14
CA LYS A 95 2.07 2.68 21.11
C LYS A 95 3.53 3.08 20.87
N ILE A 96 3.98 3.24 19.62
CA ILE A 96 5.32 3.76 19.32
C ILE A 96 5.42 5.22 19.79
N CYS A 97 4.43 6.06 19.51
CA CYS A 97 4.39 7.43 20.02
C CYS A 97 4.51 7.50 21.55
N ARG A 98 3.83 6.62 22.26
CA ARG A 98 3.91 6.50 23.74
C ARG A 98 5.29 6.05 24.25
N LEU A 99 6.03 5.30 23.46
CA LEU A 99 7.42 4.93 23.80
C LEU A 99 8.40 6.08 23.56
N LEU A 100 8.10 6.97 22.60
CA LEU A 100 8.88 8.19 22.36
C LEU A 100 8.62 9.27 23.40
N ILE A 101 7.36 9.57 23.66
CA ILE A 101 6.95 10.62 24.61
C ILE A 101 5.73 10.16 25.38
N ASN A 102 5.81 10.23 26.69
CA ASN A 102 4.66 9.97 27.57
C ASN A 102 3.72 11.19 27.63
N ASN A 103 3.21 11.61 26.48
CA ASN A 103 2.28 12.73 26.37
C ASN A 103 1.05 12.30 25.56
N ASN A 104 -0.13 12.30 26.20
CA ASN A 104 -1.37 11.83 25.59
C ASN A 104 -1.76 12.68 24.37
N LEU A 105 -1.57 14.00 24.44
CA LEU A 105 -1.98 14.91 23.37
C LEU A 105 -1.13 14.70 22.12
N PHE A 106 0.19 14.55 22.27
CA PHE A 106 1.09 14.18 21.18
C PHE A 106 0.64 12.86 20.54
N CYS A 107 0.41 11.82 21.36
CA CYS A 107 0.06 10.51 20.85
C CYS A 107 -1.31 10.50 20.13
N ASN A 108 -2.31 11.17 20.70
CA ASN A 108 -3.66 11.23 20.11
C ASN A 108 -3.67 12.00 18.79
N LEU A 109 -3.01 13.15 18.71
CA LEU A 109 -2.92 13.90 17.47
C LEU A 109 -2.11 13.17 16.40
N SER A 110 -1.04 12.48 16.81
CA SER A 110 -0.20 11.72 15.87
C SER A 110 -0.94 10.53 15.27
N ILE A 111 -1.73 9.77 16.05
CA ILE A 111 -2.54 8.66 15.50
C ILE A 111 -3.65 9.20 14.59
N LEU A 112 -4.34 10.28 14.97
CA LEU A 112 -5.37 10.89 14.10
C LEU A 112 -4.76 11.39 12.78
N PHE A 113 -3.59 12.03 12.84
CA PHE A 113 -2.86 12.44 11.65
C PHE A 113 -2.55 11.26 10.74
N TYR A 114 -2.02 10.16 11.29
CA TYR A 114 -1.70 8.93 10.55
C TYR A 114 -2.93 8.30 9.90
N LEU A 115 -4.01 8.14 10.66
CA LEU A 115 -5.22 7.46 10.18
C LEU A 115 -6.02 8.30 9.18
N PHE A 116 -6.05 9.63 9.31
CA PHE A 116 -6.77 10.51 8.40
C PHE A 116 -5.94 11.02 7.23
N TYR A 117 -4.63 10.72 7.18
CA TYR A 117 -3.80 11.11 6.05
C TYR A 117 -4.37 10.56 4.73
N PRO A 118 -4.84 11.43 3.78
CA PRO A 118 -5.71 10.99 2.70
C PRO A 118 -5.10 9.90 1.80
N TYR A 119 -3.80 9.96 1.53
CA TYR A 119 -3.12 8.97 0.72
C TYR A 119 -3.19 7.56 1.35
N LEU A 120 -2.84 7.42 2.63
CA LEU A 120 -2.91 6.14 3.34
C LEU A 120 -4.36 5.72 3.59
N PHE A 121 -5.22 6.66 3.97
CA PHE A 121 -6.64 6.41 4.17
C PHE A 121 -7.29 5.88 2.88
N GLY A 122 -7.02 6.51 1.73
CA GLY A 122 -7.57 6.07 0.44
C GLY A 122 -7.15 4.65 0.08
N HIS A 123 -5.88 4.33 0.22
CA HIS A 123 -5.38 2.96 0.00
C HIS A 123 -5.99 1.96 0.99
N SER A 124 -6.28 2.36 2.24
CA SER A 124 -6.88 1.45 3.24
C SER A 124 -8.29 1.00 2.88
N LEU A 125 -8.97 1.68 1.96
CA LEU A 125 -10.32 1.35 1.54
C LEU A 125 -10.40 0.19 0.54
N PHE A 126 -9.28 -0.17 -0.14
CA PHE A 126 -9.33 -1.19 -1.20
C PHE A 126 -8.02 -1.96 -1.43
N ASN A 127 -6.84 -1.43 -1.06
CA ASN A 127 -5.56 -2.01 -1.45
C ASN A 127 -5.16 -3.20 -0.54
N PRO A 128 -5.41 -4.47 -0.96
CA PRO A 128 -5.23 -5.64 -0.11
C PRO A 128 -3.76 -6.11 -0.03
N LYS A 129 -2.84 -5.38 -0.63
CA LYS A 129 -1.41 -5.73 -0.68
C LYS A 129 -0.54 -4.75 0.09
N ASP A 130 -0.56 -3.48 -0.31
CA ASP A 130 0.38 -2.49 0.22
C ASP A 130 0.00 -2.05 1.64
N ILE A 131 -1.30 -1.95 1.94
CA ILE A 131 -1.78 -1.55 3.27
C ILE A 131 -1.56 -2.64 4.34
N PRO A 132 -1.87 -3.91 4.12
CA PRO A 132 -1.52 -4.96 5.07
C PRO A 132 -0.01 -5.05 5.29
N PHE A 133 0.79 -4.88 4.25
CA PHE A 133 2.24 -4.86 4.32
C PHE A 133 2.75 -3.70 5.19
N LEU A 134 2.30 -2.48 4.94
CA LEU A 134 2.59 -1.29 5.75
C LEU A 134 2.15 -1.51 7.21
N SER A 135 0.95 -2.04 7.41
CA SER A 135 0.36 -2.25 8.74
C SER A 135 1.18 -3.21 9.58
N LEU A 136 1.59 -4.33 9.00
CA LEU A 136 2.46 -5.29 9.68
C LEU A 136 3.87 -4.75 9.92
N TRP A 137 4.39 -3.92 9.00
CA TRP A 137 5.67 -3.25 9.21
C TRP A 137 5.63 -2.39 10.47
N VAL A 138 4.62 -1.55 10.64
CA VAL A 138 4.42 -0.74 11.86
C VAL A 138 4.33 -1.60 13.12
N ILE A 139 3.62 -2.73 13.05
CA ILE A 139 3.49 -3.66 14.17
C ILE A 139 4.85 -4.29 14.52
N CYS A 140 5.61 -4.73 13.52
CA CYS A 140 6.97 -5.26 13.70
C CYS A 140 7.90 -4.21 14.32
N THR A 141 7.89 -2.97 13.80
CA THR A 141 8.66 -1.84 14.36
C THR A 141 8.32 -1.59 15.83
N TYR A 142 7.05 -1.67 16.23
CA TYR A 142 6.68 -1.59 17.63
C TYR A 142 7.32 -2.70 18.48
N PHE A 143 7.30 -3.95 17.99
CA PHE A 143 7.82 -5.07 18.76
C PHE A 143 9.35 -5.03 18.90
N ILE A 144 10.10 -4.62 17.88
CA ILE A 144 11.55 -4.42 18.00
C ILE A 144 11.87 -3.30 19.00
N ILE A 145 11.16 -2.17 18.95
CA ILE A 145 11.32 -1.08 19.94
C ILE A 145 11.01 -1.56 21.36
N LYS A 146 9.98 -2.38 21.52
CA LYS A 146 9.60 -2.96 22.81
C LYS A 146 10.69 -3.88 23.36
N ILE A 147 11.29 -4.72 22.53
CA ILE A 147 12.43 -5.58 22.90
C ILE A 147 13.63 -4.71 23.29
N LEU A 148 13.94 -3.67 22.52
CA LEU A 148 15.01 -2.74 22.84
C LEU A 148 14.77 -2.01 24.16
N LYS A 149 13.51 -1.67 24.50
CA LYS A 149 13.18 -1.09 25.79
C LYS A 149 13.47 -2.05 26.94
N GLU A 150 13.19 -3.35 26.76
CA GLU A 150 13.55 -4.36 27.76
C GLU A 150 15.08 -4.42 27.95
N LEU A 151 15.85 -4.44 26.86
CA LEU A 151 17.32 -4.39 26.90
C LEU A 151 17.85 -3.10 27.55
N TYR A 152 17.34 -1.94 27.13
CA TYR A 152 17.74 -0.63 27.65
C TYR A 152 17.51 -0.50 29.14
N CYS A 153 16.40 -1.04 29.65
CA CYS A 153 16.09 -1.11 31.08
C CYS A 153 16.82 -2.25 31.80
N LYS A 154 17.79 -2.92 31.18
CA LYS A 154 18.53 -4.08 31.71
C LYS A 154 17.62 -5.21 32.20
N LYS A 155 16.44 -5.37 31.57
CA LYS A 155 15.50 -6.46 31.85
C LYS A 155 15.81 -7.63 30.92
N LYS A 156 15.51 -8.85 31.41
CA LYS A 156 15.57 -10.03 30.55
C LYS A 156 14.54 -9.91 29.42
N VAL A 157 15.00 -10.05 28.18
CA VAL A 157 14.11 -10.07 27.03
C VAL A 157 13.14 -11.25 27.14
N ARG A 158 11.84 -10.94 27.00
CA ARG A 158 10.79 -11.95 27.10
C ARG A 158 10.74 -12.78 25.81
N THR A 159 10.96 -14.08 25.92
CA THR A 159 10.89 -15.01 24.78
C THR A 159 9.57 -14.88 24.01
N LYS A 160 8.44 -14.62 24.70
CA LYS A 160 7.14 -14.36 24.06
C LYS A 160 7.21 -13.19 23.06
N ASN A 161 7.90 -12.09 23.40
CA ASN A 161 8.02 -10.95 22.48
C ASN A 161 8.86 -11.31 21.23
N VAL A 162 9.88 -12.14 21.41
CA VAL A 162 10.71 -12.64 20.29
C VAL A 162 9.90 -13.54 19.38
N LEU A 163 9.12 -14.48 19.90
CA LEU A 163 8.26 -15.37 19.12
C LEU A 163 7.16 -14.62 18.38
N ILE A 164 6.53 -13.62 19.02
CA ILE A 164 5.54 -12.76 18.35
C ILE A 164 6.19 -11.99 17.21
N LEU A 165 7.38 -11.39 17.44
CA LEU A 165 8.11 -10.68 16.39
C LEU A 165 8.45 -11.63 15.24
N SER A 166 8.90 -12.86 15.53
CA SER A 166 9.22 -13.86 14.49
C SER A 166 7.99 -14.21 13.64
N LEU A 167 6.85 -14.47 14.27
CA LEU A 167 5.61 -14.78 13.55
C LEU A 167 5.15 -13.62 12.69
N LEU A 168 5.16 -12.39 13.21
CA LEU A 168 4.78 -11.18 12.47
C LEU A 168 5.73 -10.90 11.31
N THR A 169 7.04 -11.12 11.49
CA THR A 169 8.06 -11.00 10.43
C THR A 169 7.78 -11.99 9.30
N SER A 170 7.54 -13.26 9.65
CA SER A 170 7.23 -14.29 8.64
C SER A 170 5.91 -14.03 7.92
N TYR A 171 4.92 -13.52 8.66
CA TYR A 171 3.65 -13.11 8.08
C TYR A 171 3.82 -11.89 7.14
N LEU A 172 4.65 -10.92 7.50
CA LEU A 172 5.02 -9.81 6.63
C LEU A 172 5.67 -10.32 5.32
N ILE A 173 6.62 -11.26 5.41
CA ILE A 173 7.27 -11.89 4.25
C ILE A 173 6.27 -12.64 3.39
N SER A 174 5.26 -13.29 3.99
CA SER A 174 4.21 -14.02 3.25
C SER A 174 3.25 -13.11 2.49
N ILE A 175 3.12 -11.83 2.85
CA ILE A 175 2.36 -10.84 2.06
C ILE A 175 3.17 -10.34 0.88
N ARG A 176 4.44 -10.01 1.11
CA ARG A 176 5.42 -9.64 0.08
C ARG A 176 6.79 -10.10 0.47
N ILE A 177 7.50 -10.72 -0.46
CA ILE A 177 8.87 -11.19 -0.23
C ILE A 177 9.82 -10.06 0.19
N THR A 178 9.56 -8.81 -0.23
CA THR A 178 10.29 -7.61 0.21
C THR A 178 10.19 -7.37 1.72
N GLY A 179 9.28 -8.07 2.42
CA GLY A 179 9.19 -8.07 3.88
C GLY A 179 10.48 -8.51 4.58
N ILE A 180 11.36 -9.22 3.88
CA ILE A 180 12.70 -9.56 4.39
C ILE A 180 13.53 -8.31 4.76
N LEU A 181 13.26 -7.15 4.14
CA LEU A 181 13.93 -5.88 4.45
C LEU A 181 13.67 -5.37 5.87
N ILE A 182 12.65 -5.89 6.56
CA ILE A 182 12.43 -5.57 7.99
C ILE A 182 13.59 -6.03 8.87
N LEU A 183 14.32 -7.08 8.44
CA LEU A 183 15.52 -7.54 9.13
C LEU A 183 16.64 -6.50 9.11
N VAL A 184 16.70 -5.67 8.05
CA VAL A 184 17.62 -4.52 7.99
C VAL A 184 17.26 -3.51 9.07
N GLU A 185 15.97 -3.21 9.23
CA GLU A 185 15.50 -2.33 10.31
C GLU A 185 15.91 -2.89 11.69
N TYR A 186 15.70 -4.20 11.94
CA TYR A 186 16.10 -4.81 13.21
C TYR A 186 17.60 -4.72 13.45
N LEU A 187 18.40 -4.98 12.43
CA LEU A 187 19.85 -4.85 12.50
C LEU A 187 20.27 -3.42 12.85
N VAL A 188 19.69 -2.42 12.19
CA VAL A 188 19.96 -1.00 12.48
C VAL A 188 19.62 -0.67 13.94
N PHE A 189 18.44 -1.06 14.41
CA PHE A 189 18.04 -0.84 15.82
C PHE A 189 19.01 -1.46 16.79
N LEU A 190 19.50 -2.68 16.53
CA LEU A 190 20.47 -3.35 17.38
C LEU A 190 21.84 -2.67 17.34
N LEU A 191 22.32 -2.29 16.17
CA LEU A 191 23.62 -1.61 16.03
C LEU A 191 23.61 -0.23 16.70
N VAL A 192 22.57 0.57 16.51
CA VAL A 192 22.41 1.88 17.19
C VAL A 192 22.32 1.70 18.72
N TYR A 193 21.66 0.63 19.19
CA TYR A 193 21.61 0.30 20.62
C TYR A 193 23.01 -0.05 21.17
N ILE A 194 23.74 -0.93 20.47
CA ILE A 194 25.09 -1.38 20.87
C ILE A 194 26.05 -0.19 20.97
N GLU A 195 26.03 0.69 19.95
CA GLU A 195 26.85 1.91 19.92
C GLU A 195 26.44 2.89 21.05
N ASN A 196 25.15 3.12 21.24
CA ASN A 196 24.64 4.01 22.29
C ASN A 196 25.02 3.55 23.71
N GLN A 197 25.03 2.24 23.92
CA GLN A 197 25.40 1.64 25.23
C GLN A 197 26.90 1.37 25.34
N LYS A 198 27.70 1.61 24.28
CA LYS A 198 29.15 1.33 24.22
C LYS A 198 29.48 -0.12 24.57
N ILE A 199 28.64 -1.07 24.11
CA ILE A 199 28.82 -2.51 24.35
C ILE A 199 29.63 -3.07 23.18
N LYS A 200 30.58 -4.00 23.43
CA LYS A 200 31.23 -4.73 22.35
C LYS A 200 30.24 -5.67 21.67
N VAL A 201 30.22 -5.71 20.34
CA VAL A 201 29.31 -6.54 19.54
C VAL A 201 29.34 -8.01 19.98
N LEU A 202 30.55 -8.55 20.21
CA LEU A 202 30.73 -9.94 20.67
C LEU A 202 30.08 -10.21 22.04
N ASP A 203 30.19 -9.27 22.97
CA ASP A 203 29.60 -9.41 24.30
C ASP A 203 28.06 -9.35 24.21
N PHE A 204 27.52 -8.45 23.39
CA PHE A 204 26.09 -8.40 23.12
C PHE A 204 25.56 -9.71 22.51
N LEU A 205 26.27 -10.25 21.49
CA LEU A 205 25.89 -11.51 20.85
C LEU A 205 25.91 -12.68 21.84
N LYS A 206 26.97 -12.80 22.67
CA LYS A 206 27.04 -13.85 23.70
C LYS A 206 25.90 -13.77 24.70
N GLN A 207 25.57 -12.56 25.18
CA GLN A 207 24.49 -12.36 26.16
C GLN A 207 23.10 -12.63 25.59
N ASN A 208 22.89 -12.42 24.29
CA ASN A 208 21.59 -12.55 23.64
C ASN A 208 21.48 -13.72 22.67
N LEU A 209 22.50 -14.60 22.62
CA LEU A 209 22.60 -15.72 21.68
C LEU A 209 21.31 -16.55 21.60
N ARG A 210 20.73 -16.89 22.77
CA ARG A 210 19.48 -17.65 22.84
C ARG A 210 18.32 -16.94 22.13
N ASN A 211 18.14 -15.64 22.35
CA ASN A 211 17.03 -14.88 21.76
C ASN A 211 17.24 -14.69 20.26
N ILE A 212 18.48 -14.45 19.83
CA ILE A 212 18.85 -14.36 18.39
C ILE A 212 18.59 -15.68 17.71
N PHE A 213 18.99 -16.79 18.30
CA PHE A 213 18.76 -18.13 17.77
C PHE A 213 17.26 -18.45 17.64
N ILE A 214 16.47 -18.14 18.69
CA ILE A 214 15.00 -18.28 18.66
C ILE A 214 14.42 -17.43 17.53
N LEU A 215 14.86 -16.16 17.37
CA LEU A 215 14.37 -15.28 16.31
C LEU A 215 14.64 -15.90 14.92
N ILE A 216 15.89 -16.27 14.65
CA ILE A 216 16.29 -16.82 13.34
C ILE A 216 15.52 -18.11 13.03
N ILE A 217 15.53 -19.07 13.93
CA ILE A 217 14.86 -20.36 13.70
C ILE A 217 13.35 -20.18 13.56
N SER A 218 12.72 -19.38 14.43
CA SER A 218 11.28 -19.19 14.36
C SER A 218 10.87 -18.44 13.08
N VAL A 219 11.63 -17.41 12.64
CA VAL A 219 11.39 -16.74 11.35
C VAL A 219 11.51 -17.74 10.21
N SER A 220 12.55 -18.57 10.19
CA SER A 220 12.75 -19.57 9.12
C SER A 220 11.60 -20.57 9.08
N ILE A 221 11.22 -21.15 10.24
CA ILE A 221 10.12 -22.13 10.32
C ILE A 221 8.78 -21.50 9.90
N PHE A 222 8.42 -20.34 10.46
CA PHE A 222 7.15 -19.71 10.13
C PHE A 222 7.11 -19.21 8.67
N THR A 223 8.22 -18.71 8.11
CA THR A 223 8.29 -18.33 6.69
C THR A 223 8.09 -19.55 5.81
N TYR A 224 8.71 -20.68 6.12
CA TYR A 224 8.51 -21.92 5.41
C TYR A 224 7.04 -22.39 5.48
N LEU A 225 6.44 -22.40 6.67
CA LEU A 225 5.05 -22.86 6.86
C LEU A 225 4.03 -21.97 6.15
N LEU A 226 4.23 -20.63 6.16
CA LEU A 226 3.29 -19.68 5.58
C LEU A 226 3.41 -19.51 4.06
N ASN A 227 4.44 -20.09 3.44
CA ASN A 227 4.66 -19.96 1.99
C ASN A 227 4.81 -21.34 1.34
N PRO A 228 3.73 -21.94 0.83
CA PRO A 228 3.75 -23.28 0.24
C PRO A 228 4.77 -23.46 -0.89
N VAL A 229 5.08 -22.40 -1.63
CA VAL A 229 6.08 -22.42 -2.70
C VAL A 229 7.48 -22.84 -2.21
N PHE A 230 7.80 -22.67 -0.92
CA PHE A 230 9.08 -23.04 -0.33
C PHE A 230 9.10 -24.47 0.24
N TRP A 231 7.96 -25.19 0.27
CA TRP A 231 7.91 -26.55 0.83
C TRP A 231 8.71 -27.56 0.01
N HIS A 232 8.81 -27.34 -1.30
CA HIS A 232 9.65 -28.18 -2.17
C HIS A 232 11.14 -27.92 -1.92
N ASN A 233 11.53 -26.63 -1.85
CA ASN A 233 12.92 -26.22 -1.65
C ASN A 233 12.98 -24.90 -0.88
N PRO A 234 13.40 -24.88 0.40
CA PRO A 234 13.51 -23.65 1.19
C PRO A 234 14.46 -22.59 0.60
N PHE A 235 15.43 -22.99 -0.21
CA PHE A 235 16.38 -22.06 -0.87
C PHE A 235 15.73 -21.26 -2.01
N GLU A 236 14.54 -21.62 -2.45
CA GLU A 236 13.71 -20.82 -3.38
C GLU A 236 13.39 -19.43 -2.82
N LEU A 237 13.49 -19.21 -1.51
CA LEU A 237 13.42 -17.88 -0.91
C LEU A 237 14.45 -16.90 -1.51
N ILE A 238 15.67 -17.36 -1.77
CA ILE A 238 16.74 -16.52 -2.34
C ILE A 238 16.42 -16.18 -3.80
N ASN A 239 15.96 -17.17 -4.57
CA ASN A 239 15.54 -16.99 -5.96
C ASN A 239 14.35 -16.03 -6.05
N SER A 240 13.39 -16.16 -5.15
CA SER A 240 12.19 -15.31 -5.11
C SER A 240 12.54 -13.83 -4.88
N VAL A 241 13.48 -13.51 -3.97
CA VAL A 241 13.95 -12.14 -3.75
C VAL A 241 14.60 -11.57 -5.03
N SER A 242 15.42 -12.36 -5.72
CA SER A 242 16.06 -11.93 -6.98
C SER A 242 15.05 -11.68 -8.09
N LEU A 243 14.10 -12.61 -8.29
CA LEU A 243 13.10 -12.52 -9.36
C LEU A 243 12.09 -11.38 -9.11
N MET A 244 11.60 -11.25 -7.88
CA MET A 244 10.60 -10.21 -7.54
C MET A 244 11.20 -8.79 -7.50
N SER A 245 12.53 -8.64 -7.46
CA SER A 245 13.18 -7.34 -7.60
C SER A 245 13.26 -6.85 -9.05
N LYS A 246 13.08 -7.76 -10.04
CA LYS A 246 13.16 -7.47 -11.47
C LYS A 246 11.78 -7.60 -12.09
N PHE A 247 11.15 -6.48 -12.41
CA PHE A 247 9.86 -6.46 -13.07
C PHE A 247 10.02 -6.40 -14.59
N ASN A 248 9.44 -7.37 -15.31
CA ASN A 248 9.65 -7.50 -16.75
C ASN A 248 8.67 -6.68 -17.62
N GLN A 249 7.66 -6.03 -17.02
CA GLN A 249 6.70 -5.22 -17.76
C GLN A 249 7.14 -3.76 -17.81
N ASN A 250 7.04 -3.16 -18.98
CA ASN A 250 7.36 -1.74 -19.16
C ASN A 250 6.15 -0.88 -18.76
N ILE A 251 5.96 -0.73 -17.45
CA ILE A 251 4.93 0.18 -16.92
C ILE A 251 5.51 1.58 -16.82
N CYS A 252 4.79 2.54 -17.38
CA CYS A 252 5.11 3.95 -17.33
C CYS A 252 4.29 4.63 -16.23
N THR A 253 4.95 5.43 -15.40
CA THR A 253 4.30 6.33 -14.46
C THR A 253 4.53 7.77 -14.88
N THR A 254 3.46 8.52 -15.11
CA THR A 254 3.54 9.94 -15.46
C THR A 254 4.04 10.73 -14.27
N THR A 255 5.19 11.38 -14.41
CA THR A 255 5.87 12.14 -13.35
C THR A 255 6.39 13.45 -13.94
N LEU A 256 5.87 14.58 -13.47
CA LEU A 256 6.18 15.93 -14.01
C LEU A 256 6.05 16.00 -15.54
N GLY A 257 4.97 15.44 -16.07
CA GLY A 257 4.66 15.43 -17.51
C GLY A 257 5.46 14.44 -18.35
N LYS A 258 6.36 13.66 -17.72
CA LYS A 258 7.18 12.66 -18.40
C LYS A 258 6.78 11.25 -18.03
N CYS A 259 6.81 10.33 -18.97
CA CYS A 259 6.68 8.90 -18.72
C CYS A 259 7.99 8.37 -18.16
N MET A 260 8.00 7.92 -16.91
CA MET A 260 9.14 7.26 -16.29
C MET A 260 8.87 5.75 -16.25
N SER A 261 9.70 4.99 -16.98
CA SER A 261 9.58 3.53 -17.06
C SER A 261 10.05 2.86 -15.78
N ALA A 262 9.29 1.89 -15.29
CA ALA A 262 9.64 1.08 -14.13
C ALA A 262 10.97 0.33 -14.26
N GLN A 263 11.44 0.09 -15.49
CA GLN A 263 12.70 -0.64 -15.76
C GLN A 263 13.96 0.24 -15.62
N SER A 264 13.81 1.57 -15.70
CA SER A 264 14.94 2.51 -15.72
C SER A 264 14.62 3.80 -14.96
N LEU A 265 14.22 3.67 -13.68
CA LEU A 265 13.87 4.80 -12.85
C LEU A 265 15.11 5.58 -12.41
N PRO A 266 15.14 6.91 -12.62
CA PRO A 266 16.17 7.74 -12.03
C PRO A 266 15.96 7.88 -10.51
N ALA A 267 17.03 8.05 -9.74
CA ALA A 267 16.94 8.27 -8.30
C ALA A 267 16.03 9.46 -7.93
N SER A 268 15.95 10.48 -8.81
CA SER A 268 15.07 11.65 -8.63
C SER A 268 13.58 11.27 -8.54
N TYR A 269 13.16 10.17 -9.15
CA TYR A 269 11.78 9.68 -9.07
C TYR A 269 11.30 9.51 -7.63
N TYR A 270 12.11 8.89 -6.78
CA TYR A 270 11.79 8.66 -5.38
C TYR A 270 11.60 9.97 -4.61
N PHE A 271 12.51 10.93 -4.82
CA PHE A 271 12.46 12.22 -4.12
C PHE A 271 11.31 13.11 -4.62
N ILE A 272 11.02 13.10 -5.93
CA ILE A 272 9.90 13.83 -6.52
C ILE A 272 8.58 13.33 -5.88
N TRP A 273 8.35 12.04 -5.90
CA TRP A 273 7.11 11.49 -5.35
C TRP A 273 7.03 11.60 -3.82
N LEU A 274 8.13 11.45 -3.08
CA LEU A 274 8.16 11.75 -1.63
C LEU A 274 7.77 13.22 -1.37
N PHE A 275 8.32 14.15 -2.14
CA PHE A 275 8.01 15.56 -1.98
C PHE A 275 6.52 15.88 -2.22
N PHE A 276 5.91 15.33 -3.27
CA PHE A 276 4.52 15.61 -3.61
C PHE A 276 3.49 14.76 -2.84
N LYS A 277 3.87 13.58 -2.38
CA LYS A 277 2.98 12.73 -1.56
C LYS A 277 3.03 13.07 -0.09
N LEU A 278 4.16 13.50 0.48
CA LEU A 278 4.20 13.85 1.89
C LEU A 278 3.43 15.16 2.18
N PRO A 279 2.63 15.21 3.26
CA PRO A 279 2.06 16.46 3.73
C PRO A 279 3.12 17.50 4.02
N ILE A 280 2.85 18.77 3.71
CA ILE A 280 3.82 19.86 3.88
C ILE A 280 4.32 19.96 5.33
N ILE A 281 3.45 19.70 6.29
CA ILE A 281 3.82 19.69 7.72
C ILE A 281 4.88 18.64 8.04
N ILE A 282 4.89 17.50 7.34
CA ILE A 282 5.92 16.46 7.52
C ILE A 282 7.27 16.95 6.97
N ILE A 283 7.27 17.61 5.83
CA ILE A 283 8.48 18.24 5.27
C ILE A 283 9.01 19.33 6.23
N PHE A 284 8.11 20.17 6.74
CA PHE A 284 8.45 21.21 7.71
C PHE A 284 9.00 20.60 9.01
N GLY A 285 8.36 19.57 9.55
CA GLY A 285 8.82 18.91 10.78
C GLY A 285 10.24 18.33 10.63
N ILE A 286 10.57 17.73 9.48
CA ILE A 286 11.95 17.27 9.20
C ILE A 286 12.92 18.46 9.18
N ALA A 287 12.53 19.58 8.57
CA ALA A 287 13.36 20.79 8.51
C ALA A 287 13.65 21.41 9.88
N THR A 288 12.88 21.06 10.93
CA THR A 288 13.16 21.54 12.30
C THR A 288 14.30 20.77 13.00
N PHE A 289 14.81 19.68 12.41
CA PHE A 289 15.85 18.84 13.02
C PHE A 289 17.08 19.62 13.54
N PRO A 290 17.70 20.56 12.80
CA PRO A 290 18.87 21.30 13.28
C PRO A 290 18.62 22.12 14.56
N PHE A 291 17.37 22.50 14.81
CA PHE A 291 17.00 23.34 15.96
C PHE A 291 16.67 22.56 17.22
N ILE A 292 16.61 21.23 17.15
CA ILE A 292 16.16 20.36 18.26
C ILE A 292 17.23 19.42 18.80
N GLU A 293 18.44 19.43 18.22
CA GLU A 293 19.50 18.47 18.55
C GLU A 293 19.80 18.43 20.07
N ASN A 294 19.94 19.60 20.68
CA ASN A 294 20.18 19.71 22.15
C ASN A 294 19.01 19.19 23.00
N LYS A 295 17.77 19.22 22.48
CA LYS A 295 16.59 18.66 23.18
C LYS A 295 16.53 17.16 23.06
N LEU A 296 16.95 16.63 21.91
CA LEU A 296 17.03 15.18 21.63
C LEU A 296 18.03 14.50 22.58
N ASP A 297 19.12 15.15 22.93
CA ASP A 297 20.16 14.59 23.82
C ASP A 297 19.68 14.32 25.24
N LYS A 298 18.65 15.04 25.69
CA LYS A 298 18.04 14.83 27.01
C LYS A 298 17.24 13.51 27.10
N GLU A 299 16.68 13.07 25.99
CA GLU A 299 15.80 11.90 25.91
C GLU A 299 16.52 10.70 25.26
N LYS A 300 17.51 10.14 25.97
CA LYS A 300 18.43 9.11 25.43
C LYS A 300 17.74 7.94 24.73
N PHE A 301 16.64 7.41 25.29
CA PHE A 301 15.94 6.28 24.68
C PHE A 301 15.17 6.70 23.43
N SER A 302 14.50 7.85 23.46
CA SER A 302 13.79 8.41 22.29
C SER A 302 14.76 8.77 21.17
N LYS A 303 15.93 9.32 21.53
CA LYS A 303 17.03 9.56 20.58
C LYS A 303 17.43 8.28 19.86
N LEU A 304 17.65 7.18 20.62
CA LEU A 304 17.99 5.88 20.04
C LEU A 304 16.94 5.42 19.03
N ILE A 305 15.65 5.46 19.39
CA ILE A 305 14.55 5.07 18.50
C ILE A 305 14.57 5.93 17.23
N ILE A 306 14.64 7.24 17.36
CA ILE A 306 14.55 8.18 16.23
C ILE A 306 15.72 8.00 15.25
N TYR A 307 16.96 7.89 15.77
CA TYR A 307 18.11 7.63 14.91
C TYR A 307 17.99 6.27 14.21
N SER A 308 17.51 5.23 14.90
CA SER A 308 17.28 3.93 14.27
C SER A 308 16.25 4.00 13.15
N LEU A 309 15.14 4.73 13.34
CA LEU A 309 14.12 4.92 12.31
C LEU A 309 14.66 5.68 11.10
N ILE A 310 15.39 6.79 11.31
CA ILE A 310 15.96 7.60 10.22
C ILE A 310 16.97 6.79 9.42
N ILE A 311 17.89 6.10 10.11
CA ILE A 311 18.93 5.30 9.45
C ILE A 311 18.28 4.14 8.68
N SER A 312 17.28 3.46 9.26
CA SER A 312 16.54 2.39 8.59
C SER A 312 15.82 2.90 7.33
N PHE A 313 15.13 4.03 7.42
CA PHE A 313 14.51 4.68 6.27
C PHE A 313 15.53 4.96 5.17
N GLY A 314 16.65 5.58 5.52
CA GLY A 314 17.71 5.92 4.56
C GLY A 314 18.33 4.68 3.89
N ILE A 315 18.69 3.66 4.68
CA ILE A 315 19.31 2.43 4.15
C ILE A 315 18.34 1.71 3.23
N ILE A 316 17.08 1.53 3.62
CA ILE A 316 16.09 0.83 2.80
C ILE A 316 15.85 1.60 1.49
N LEU A 317 15.69 2.92 1.54
CA LEU A 317 15.53 3.75 0.33
C LEU A 317 16.76 3.62 -0.59
N ILE A 318 17.96 3.66 -0.03
CA ILE A 318 19.22 3.48 -0.78
C ILE A 318 19.27 2.08 -1.42
N ILE A 319 18.85 1.03 -0.73
CA ILE A 319 18.76 -0.32 -1.31
C ILE A 319 17.84 -0.32 -2.54
N PHE A 320 16.66 0.30 -2.48
CA PHE A 320 15.76 0.40 -3.64
C PHE A 320 16.41 1.13 -4.82
N ILE A 321 17.11 2.23 -4.56
CA ILE A 321 17.79 3.04 -5.59
C ILE A 321 18.96 2.27 -6.21
N ILE A 322 19.89 1.72 -5.40
CA ILE A 322 21.09 1.05 -5.87
C ILE A 322 20.75 -0.27 -6.61
N ARG A 323 19.77 -1.00 -6.12
CA ARG A 323 19.34 -2.27 -6.73
C ARG A 323 18.44 -2.06 -7.95
N ASN A 324 18.13 -0.80 -8.30
CA ASN A 324 17.17 -0.46 -9.35
C ASN A 324 15.89 -1.29 -9.26
N VAL A 325 15.33 -1.39 -8.03
CA VAL A 325 14.10 -2.14 -7.82
C VAL A 325 13.00 -1.50 -8.64
N ALA A 326 12.36 -2.29 -9.51
CA ALA A 326 11.28 -1.80 -10.34
C ALA A 326 10.08 -1.37 -9.48
N ILE A 327 9.88 -0.07 -9.37
CA ILE A 327 8.67 0.52 -8.78
C ILE A 327 7.89 1.28 -9.84
N TYR A 328 6.60 1.36 -9.69
CA TYR A 328 5.67 2.04 -10.59
C TYR A 328 4.44 2.47 -9.80
N ASP A 329 3.57 3.25 -10.43
CA ASP A 329 2.38 3.77 -9.76
C ASP A 329 2.76 4.52 -8.49
N GLU A 330 3.56 5.56 -8.64
CA GLU A 330 4.04 6.43 -7.57
C GLU A 330 4.96 5.70 -6.56
N LEU A 331 4.74 5.86 -5.26
CA LEU A 331 5.54 5.24 -4.19
C LEU A 331 4.84 4.09 -3.48
N ARG A 332 3.82 3.47 -4.09
CA ARG A 332 3.05 2.42 -3.42
C ARG A 332 3.92 1.28 -2.86
N HIS A 333 4.98 0.92 -3.58
CA HIS A 333 5.88 -0.17 -3.20
C HIS A 333 6.75 0.13 -1.98
N ILE A 334 6.98 1.41 -1.67
CA ILE A 334 7.72 1.88 -0.48
C ILE A 334 6.82 2.63 0.51
N MET A 335 5.48 2.52 0.37
CA MET A 335 4.51 3.16 1.25
C MET A 335 4.69 2.76 2.72
N PHE A 336 5.22 1.56 2.99
CA PHE A 336 5.51 1.08 4.34
C PHE A 336 6.55 1.92 5.09
N LEU A 337 7.32 2.78 4.39
CA LEU A 337 8.24 3.73 5.01
C LEU A 337 7.56 5.03 5.47
N PHE A 338 6.33 5.31 5.02
CA PHE A 338 5.63 6.55 5.38
C PHE A 338 5.38 6.69 6.89
N PRO A 339 4.95 5.65 7.64
CA PRO A 339 4.79 5.76 9.08
C PRO A 339 6.07 6.17 9.81
N ILE A 340 7.24 5.72 9.32
CA ILE A 340 8.56 6.05 9.91
C ILE A 340 8.85 7.54 9.78
N ILE A 341 8.66 8.10 8.58
CA ILE A 341 8.92 9.52 8.35
C ILE A 341 7.88 10.41 9.03
N ILE A 342 6.62 9.98 9.09
CA ILE A 342 5.54 10.69 9.78
C ILE A 342 5.85 10.81 11.28
N ILE A 343 6.13 9.69 11.95
CA ILE A 343 6.38 9.71 13.40
C ILE A 343 7.63 10.52 13.76
N THR A 344 8.68 10.39 12.96
CA THR A 344 9.93 11.15 13.15
C THR A 344 9.69 12.65 13.01
N SER A 345 9.01 13.06 11.97
CA SER A 345 8.69 14.46 11.68
C SER A 345 7.79 15.08 12.76
N LEU A 346 6.72 14.38 13.15
CA LEU A 346 5.82 14.86 14.20
C LEU A 346 6.53 14.98 15.55
N TYR A 347 7.45 14.05 15.85
CA TYR A 347 8.29 14.13 17.05
C TYR A 347 9.22 15.34 17.02
N PHE A 348 9.88 15.63 15.89
CA PHE A 348 10.72 16.80 15.73
C PHE A 348 9.93 18.09 15.90
N LEU A 349 8.78 18.19 15.27
CA LEU A 349 7.91 19.35 15.37
C LEU A 349 7.44 19.59 16.81
N PHE A 350 7.10 18.52 17.54
CA PHE A 350 6.71 18.62 18.95
C PHE A 350 7.87 19.12 19.84
N LEU A 351 9.08 18.63 19.62
CA LEU A 351 10.28 19.08 20.35
C LEU A 351 10.65 20.51 19.97
N PHE A 352 10.46 20.90 18.73
CA PHE A 352 10.72 22.26 18.27
C PHE A 352 9.85 23.26 19.02
N ASN A 353 8.53 23.11 18.90
CA ASN A 353 7.58 23.94 19.65
C ASN A 353 6.23 23.23 19.80
N ARG A 354 5.81 22.98 21.03
CA ARG A 354 4.57 22.27 21.35
C ARG A 354 3.32 22.99 20.79
N ASN A 355 3.25 24.32 20.89
CA ASN A 355 2.08 25.06 20.43
C ASN A 355 1.99 25.08 18.91
N VAL A 356 3.13 25.20 18.20
CA VAL A 356 3.21 25.07 16.75
C VAL A 356 2.77 23.67 16.31
N PHE A 357 3.23 22.63 16.99
CA PHE A 357 2.79 21.24 16.75
C PHE A 357 1.27 21.14 16.91
N LEU A 358 0.71 21.60 18.02
CA LEU A 358 -0.73 21.50 18.29
C LEU A 358 -1.54 22.19 17.21
N PHE A 359 -1.17 23.42 16.85
CA PHE A 359 -1.88 24.20 15.83
C PHE A 359 -1.80 23.55 14.45
N LEU A 360 -0.57 23.27 13.97
CA LEU A 360 -0.37 22.78 12.61
C LEU A 360 -0.91 21.36 12.41
N VAL A 361 -0.74 20.46 13.39
CA VAL A 361 -1.24 19.08 13.29
C VAL A 361 -2.76 19.05 13.35
N SER A 362 -3.38 19.82 14.25
CA SER A 362 -4.86 19.90 14.32
C SER A 362 -5.45 20.49 13.04
N LEU A 363 -4.85 21.56 12.52
CA LEU A 363 -5.27 22.14 11.23
C LEU A 363 -5.14 21.13 10.09
N SER A 364 -4.03 20.40 10.03
CA SER A 364 -3.81 19.36 9.02
C SER A 364 -4.85 18.24 9.10
N ILE A 365 -5.21 17.78 10.31
CA ILE A 365 -6.24 16.76 10.50
C ILE A 365 -7.59 17.24 9.98
N ILE A 366 -7.97 18.50 10.26
CA ILE A 366 -9.22 19.10 9.75
C ILE A 366 -9.21 19.11 8.22
N ILE A 367 -8.10 19.57 7.61
CA ILE A 367 -7.94 19.58 6.16
C ILE A 367 -8.04 18.16 5.59
N PHE A 368 -7.42 17.16 6.23
CA PHE A 368 -7.46 15.76 5.80
C PHE A 368 -8.88 15.19 5.84
N ILE A 369 -9.66 15.51 6.88
CA ILE A 369 -11.07 15.09 6.96
C ILE A 369 -11.86 15.67 5.78
N VAL A 370 -11.70 16.97 5.50
CA VAL A 370 -12.37 17.62 4.36
C VAL A 370 -11.92 17.02 3.02
N GLU A 371 -10.62 16.80 2.84
CA GLU A 371 -10.07 16.16 1.62
C GLU A 371 -10.59 14.73 1.47
N ASN A 372 -10.63 13.94 2.55
CA ASN A 372 -11.16 12.57 2.50
C ASN A 372 -12.62 12.52 2.06
N VAL A 373 -13.44 13.47 2.49
CA VAL A 373 -14.85 13.56 2.05
C VAL A 373 -14.93 13.98 0.58
N LYS A 374 -14.16 15.00 0.17
CA LYS A 374 -14.22 15.54 -1.20
C LYS A 374 -13.64 14.61 -2.26
N LEU A 375 -12.60 13.86 -1.90
CA LEU A 375 -11.92 12.94 -2.81
C LEU A 375 -12.57 11.56 -2.87
N ASN A 376 -13.53 11.25 -1.99
CA ASN A 376 -14.12 9.93 -1.94
C ASN A 376 -14.76 9.51 -3.28
N PRO A 377 -14.39 8.34 -3.82
CA PRO A 377 -13.53 7.27 -3.29
C PRO A 377 -12.06 7.33 -3.78
N TYR A 378 -11.57 8.45 -4.26
CA TYR A 378 -10.27 8.63 -4.94
C TYR A 378 -9.17 9.23 -4.04
N GLN A 379 -9.25 9.10 -2.72
CA GLN A 379 -8.29 9.68 -1.77
C GLN A 379 -6.86 9.21 -2.01
N TYR A 380 -6.65 7.99 -2.52
CA TYR A 380 -5.33 7.44 -2.83
C TYR A 380 -4.55 8.26 -3.89
N THR A 381 -5.27 9.03 -4.74
CA THR A 381 -4.64 9.94 -5.69
C THR A 381 -4.15 11.25 -5.06
N TRP A 382 -4.34 11.43 -3.74
CA TRP A 382 -4.02 12.65 -3.02
C TRP A 382 -2.58 13.10 -3.26
N LEU A 383 -2.43 14.40 -3.47
CA LEU A 383 -1.17 15.12 -3.59
C LEU A 383 -1.19 16.36 -2.67
N ASN A 384 -0.04 16.80 -2.20
CA ASN A 384 0.06 17.96 -1.33
C ASN A 384 -0.21 19.28 -2.09
N SER A 385 -0.20 20.40 -1.36
CA SER A 385 -0.54 21.72 -1.94
C SER A 385 0.46 22.21 -2.98
N PHE A 386 1.72 21.76 -2.97
CA PHE A 386 2.68 22.12 -4.01
C PHE A 386 2.31 21.52 -5.38
N ALA A 387 1.82 20.27 -5.42
CA ALA A 387 1.34 19.66 -6.65
C ALA A 387 0.13 20.43 -7.23
N LYS A 388 -0.74 20.96 -6.36
CA LYS A 388 -1.94 21.72 -6.74
C LYS A 388 -1.63 23.05 -7.43
N LEU A 389 -0.38 23.55 -7.34
CA LEU A 389 0.11 24.71 -8.09
C LEU A 389 0.48 24.41 -9.54
N THR A 390 0.53 23.14 -9.91
CA THR A 390 0.83 22.67 -11.27
C THR A 390 -0.42 22.12 -11.96
N ASN A 391 -0.34 21.84 -13.27
CA ASN A 391 -1.41 21.12 -13.97
C ASN A 391 -1.32 19.61 -13.63
N ILE A 392 -2.11 19.16 -12.65
CA ILE A 392 -2.09 17.78 -12.18
C ILE A 392 -2.46 16.80 -13.30
N ASN A 393 -3.42 17.16 -14.16
CA ASN A 393 -3.87 16.28 -15.26
C ASN A 393 -2.75 15.91 -16.22
N GLU A 394 -1.79 16.79 -16.43
CA GLU A 394 -0.65 16.59 -17.35
C GLU A 394 0.59 16.05 -16.63
N ASN A 395 0.81 16.47 -15.38
CA ASN A 395 2.08 16.27 -14.69
C ASN A 395 2.15 14.99 -13.88
N PHE A 396 1.02 14.44 -13.40
CA PHE A 396 1.04 13.32 -12.47
C PHE A 396 0.16 12.16 -12.93
N GLU A 397 0.58 10.95 -12.54
CA GLU A 397 -0.24 9.75 -12.64
C GLU A 397 -1.52 9.93 -11.82
N LYS A 398 -2.63 9.38 -12.33
CA LYS A 398 -3.95 9.54 -11.70
C LYS A 398 -4.51 8.19 -11.28
N ASP A 399 -5.57 7.73 -11.90
CA ASP A 399 -6.28 6.51 -11.51
C ASP A 399 -5.58 5.23 -11.98
N TYR A 400 -4.36 5.00 -11.51
CA TYR A 400 -3.60 3.79 -11.85
C TYR A 400 -4.21 2.48 -11.31
N TRP A 401 -5.14 2.58 -10.37
CA TRP A 401 -5.88 1.43 -9.86
C TRP A 401 -7.17 1.12 -10.62
N GLY A 402 -7.66 2.04 -11.44
CA GLY A 402 -8.91 1.87 -12.17
C GLY A 402 -10.16 1.97 -11.30
N ILE A 403 -10.07 2.65 -10.16
CA ILE A 403 -11.20 2.78 -9.20
C ILE A 403 -12.38 3.54 -9.82
N SER A 404 -12.12 4.45 -10.78
CA SER A 404 -13.16 5.19 -11.52
C SER A 404 -14.04 4.30 -12.38
N ASN A 405 -13.60 3.10 -12.75
CA ASN A 405 -14.37 2.17 -13.57
C ASN A 405 -15.75 1.85 -13.00
N LYS A 406 -15.89 1.78 -11.66
CA LYS A 406 -17.20 1.58 -11.01
C LYS A 406 -18.19 2.71 -11.30
N ALA A 407 -17.76 3.96 -11.21
CA ALA A 407 -18.61 5.12 -11.47
C ALA A 407 -18.96 5.21 -12.96
N LEU A 408 -17.99 4.96 -13.84
CA LEU A 408 -18.20 4.93 -15.29
C LEU A 408 -19.18 3.82 -15.70
N ASN A 409 -19.07 2.62 -15.12
CA ASN A 409 -20.02 1.53 -15.36
C ASN A 409 -21.43 1.86 -14.87
N ASN A 410 -21.57 2.49 -13.71
CA ASN A 410 -22.89 2.94 -13.25
C ASN A 410 -23.52 3.97 -14.20
N SER A 411 -22.70 4.86 -14.74
CA SER A 411 -23.14 5.85 -15.75
C SER A 411 -23.52 5.19 -17.07
N LEU A 412 -22.77 4.16 -17.49
CA LEU A 412 -23.10 3.35 -18.67
C LEU A 412 -24.44 2.65 -18.51
N ILE A 413 -24.66 1.95 -17.40
CA ILE A 413 -25.92 1.23 -17.12
C ILE A 413 -27.09 2.19 -17.15
N LYS A 414 -26.94 3.37 -16.53
CA LYS A 414 -27.97 4.41 -16.52
C LYS A 414 -28.32 4.91 -17.92
N ASN A 415 -27.32 5.12 -18.75
CA ASN A 415 -27.49 5.59 -20.13
C ASN A 415 -28.12 4.50 -21.00
N TYR A 416 -27.59 3.27 -20.97
CA TYR A 416 -28.13 2.12 -21.69
C TYR A 416 -29.60 1.87 -21.41
N ASN A 417 -30.01 1.89 -20.13
CA ASN A 417 -31.41 1.70 -19.74
C ASN A 417 -32.33 2.84 -20.20
N SER A 418 -31.82 4.05 -20.40
CA SER A 418 -32.60 5.20 -20.89
C SER A 418 -32.91 5.10 -22.37
N GLU A 419 -32.06 4.45 -23.16
CA GLU A 419 -32.18 4.39 -24.64
C GLU A 419 -33.11 3.29 -25.14
N LYS A 420 -33.59 2.36 -24.27
CA LYS A 420 -34.52 1.24 -24.63
C LYS A 420 -34.18 0.50 -25.90
N THR A 421 -32.90 0.37 -26.24
CA THR A 421 -32.47 -0.28 -27.50
C THR A 421 -32.41 -1.80 -27.32
N ASN A 422 -33.13 -2.54 -28.17
CA ASN A 422 -33.08 -4.03 -28.25
C ASN A 422 -31.81 -4.54 -28.98
N LYS A 423 -30.75 -3.72 -29.10
CA LYS A 423 -29.53 -4.11 -29.79
C LYS A 423 -28.47 -4.56 -28.80
N ASN A 424 -27.81 -5.68 -29.06
CA ASN A 424 -26.61 -6.11 -28.37
C ASN A 424 -25.49 -5.11 -28.69
N ILE A 425 -25.25 -4.16 -27.75
CA ILE A 425 -24.23 -3.12 -27.89
C ILE A 425 -22.98 -3.58 -27.19
N CYS A 426 -21.85 -3.67 -27.90
CA CYS A 426 -20.56 -4.02 -27.31
C CYS A 426 -19.99 -2.88 -26.45
N ILE A 427 -19.23 -3.25 -25.42
CA ILE A 427 -18.51 -2.34 -24.56
C ILE A 427 -17.02 -2.61 -24.69
N TYR A 428 -16.26 -1.57 -24.96
CA TYR A 428 -14.81 -1.60 -24.97
C TYR A 428 -14.27 -0.94 -23.70
N GLY A 429 -13.42 -1.65 -22.94
CA GLY A 429 -12.90 -1.12 -21.70
C GLY A 429 -11.77 -1.97 -21.11
N ASP A 430 -11.32 -1.61 -19.91
CA ASP A 430 -10.41 -2.45 -19.17
C ASP A 430 -11.15 -3.68 -18.61
N ALA A 431 -10.51 -4.85 -18.60
CA ALA A 431 -11.10 -6.13 -18.18
C ALA A 431 -11.75 -6.08 -16.77
N PHE A 432 -11.25 -5.22 -15.89
CA PHE A 432 -11.77 -5.03 -14.53
C PHE A 432 -13.11 -4.32 -14.44
N SER A 433 -13.56 -3.71 -15.55
CA SER A 433 -14.89 -3.11 -15.64
C SER A 433 -16.00 -4.16 -15.70
N GLU A 434 -15.70 -5.37 -16.17
CA GLU A 434 -16.65 -6.45 -16.40
C GLU A 434 -17.38 -6.89 -15.13
N VAL A 435 -16.70 -6.93 -13.97
CA VAL A 435 -17.30 -7.32 -12.68
C VAL A 435 -18.52 -6.46 -12.28
N PHE A 436 -18.55 -5.22 -12.73
CA PHE A 436 -19.67 -4.32 -12.46
C PHE A 436 -20.76 -4.41 -13.53
N LEU A 437 -20.50 -5.08 -14.67
CA LEU A 437 -21.41 -5.19 -15.80
C LEU A 437 -22.37 -6.39 -15.70
N ASP A 438 -22.16 -7.33 -14.80
CA ASP A 438 -23.05 -8.48 -14.56
C ASP A 438 -24.51 -8.11 -14.27
N ARG A 439 -24.79 -6.82 -14.11
CA ARG A 439 -26.15 -6.27 -13.91
C ARG A 439 -26.94 -6.06 -15.19
N THR A 440 -26.30 -6.17 -16.33
CA THR A 440 -26.89 -5.87 -17.63
C THR A 440 -26.92 -7.11 -18.49
N SER A 441 -27.91 -7.19 -19.38
CA SER A 441 -27.93 -8.15 -20.49
C SER A 441 -26.95 -7.79 -21.60
N LEU A 442 -25.84 -7.14 -21.28
CA LEU A 442 -24.81 -6.74 -22.21
C LEU A 442 -23.89 -7.93 -22.46
N ASP A 443 -24.17 -8.67 -23.51
CA ASP A 443 -23.50 -9.93 -23.82
C ASP A 443 -22.12 -9.77 -24.51
N CYS A 444 -21.68 -8.51 -24.77
CA CYS A 444 -20.45 -8.24 -25.50
C CYS A 444 -19.54 -7.26 -24.74
N PHE A 445 -18.50 -7.80 -24.08
CA PHE A 445 -17.40 -7.00 -23.55
C PHE A 445 -16.09 -7.33 -24.27
N LYS A 446 -15.37 -6.28 -24.72
CA LYS A 446 -14.07 -6.39 -25.40
C LYS A 446 -13.04 -5.51 -24.69
N THR A 447 -11.79 -5.92 -24.73
CA THR A 447 -10.71 -5.11 -24.14
C THR A 447 -10.45 -3.85 -24.97
N TYR A 448 -9.98 -2.79 -24.31
CA TYR A 448 -9.67 -1.52 -24.99
C TYR A 448 -8.63 -1.67 -26.12
N SER A 449 -7.74 -2.65 -26.03
CA SER A 449 -6.77 -2.96 -27.10
C SER A 449 -7.40 -3.44 -28.41
N GLN A 450 -8.64 -3.90 -28.37
CA GLN A 450 -9.41 -4.35 -29.55
C GLN A 450 -10.25 -3.23 -30.16
N LEU A 451 -10.15 -2.00 -29.64
CA LEU A 451 -10.96 -0.87 -30.11
C LEU A 451 -10.67 -0.50 -31.58
N ASP A 452 -9.41 -0.58 -32.00
CA ASP A 452 -9.01 -0.27 -33.40
C ASP A 452 -9.55 -1.28 -34.41
N GLU A 453 -9.97 -2.48 -33.94
CA GLU A 453 -10.58 -3.54 -34.74
C GLU A 453 -12.11 -3.50 -34.68
N ALA A 454 -12.71 -2.48 -34.05
CA ALA A 454 -14.14 -2.36 -33.83
C ALA A 454 -14.84 -2.03 -35.15
N ASN A 455 -15.47 -3.04 -35.78
CA ASN A 455 -16.26 -2.88 -37.03
C ASN A 455 -17.77 -2.74 -36.76
N ASP A 456 -18.24 -3.12 -35.55
CA ASP A 456 -19.66 -3.19 -35.21
C ASP A 456 -20.07 -1.94 -34.43
N ARG A 457 -20.71 -0.99 -35.08
CA ARG A 457 -21.32 0.19 -34.45
C ARG A 457 -22.84 -0.05 -34.27
N PRO A 458 -23.49 0.48 -33.23
CA PRO A 458 -22.93 1.34 -32.18
C PRO A 458 -22.25 0.55 -31.05
N PHE A 459 -21.34 1.20 -30.30
CA PHE A 459 -20.67 0.64 -29.10
C PHE A 459 -20.33 1.71 -28.05
N TYR A 460 -20.10 1.27 -26.80
CA TYR A 460 -19.61 2.13 -25.73
C TYR A 460 -18.11 1.94 -25.50
N VAL A 461 -17.42 3.00 -25.06
CA VAL A 461 -16.01 2.94 -24.63
C VAL A 461 -15.87 3.48 -23.22
N ILE A 462 -15.32 2.65 -22.31
CA ILE A 462 -14.90 3.07 -20.98
C ILE A 462 -13.39 3.29 -21.03
N GLN A 463 -12.99 4.55 -21.01
CA GLN A 463 -11.58 4.95 -21.07
C GLN A 463 -11.09 5.37 -19.68
N ASN A 464 -10.24 4.54 -19.05
CA ASN A 464 -9.50 4.96 -17.88
C ASN A 464 -8.28 5.82 -18.31
N LEU A 465 -8.08 6.95 -17.65
CA LEU A 465 -6.98 7.88 -17.95
C LEU A 465 -5.73 7.64 -17.11
N ARG A 466 -5.42 6.39 -16.77
CA ARG A 466 -4.14 6.01 -16.19
C ARG A 466 -2.98 6.57 -16.99
N ASN A 467 -3.04 6.40 -18.33
CA ASN A 467 -2.12 7.01 -19.26
C ASN A 467 -2.79 8.23 -19.91
N THR A 468 -2.32 9.44 -19.58
CA THR A 468 -2.74 10.70 -20.23
C THR A 468 -2.56 10.70 -21.75
N ARG A 469 -1.89 9.69 -22.31
CA ARG A 469 -1.53 9.56 -23.72
C ARG A 469 -2.56 8.81 -24.58
N ARG A 470 -3.59 8.21 -23.99
CA ARG A 470 -4.65 7.60 -24.79
C ARG A 470 -5.42 8.71 -25.51
N SER A 471 -5.40 8.67 -26.84
CA SER A 471 -6.23 9.55 -27.66
C SER A 471 -7.71 9.27 -27.41
N ASN A 472 -8.54 10.29 -27.53
CA ASN A 472 -9.99 10.10 -27.49
C ASN A 472 -10.43 9.17 -28.64
N PRO A 473 -11.42 8.30 -28.43
CA PRO A 473 -11.98 7.47 -29.50
C PRO A 473 -12.48 8.33 -30.63
N LYS A 474 -12.13 7.95 -31.88
CA LYS A 474 -12.55 8.70 -33.06
C LYS A 474 -14.04 8.52 -33.33
N ASP A 475 -14.71 9.58 -33.79
CA ASP A 475 -16.13 9.59 -34.15
C ASP A 475 -17.05 9.10 -33.04
N CYS A 476 -16.71 9.41 -31.80
CA CYS A 476 -17.47 9.06 -30.60
C CYS A 476 -17.91 10.32 -29.85
N GLN A 477 -19.10 10.27 -29.28
CA GLN A 477 -19.64 11.33 -28.45
C GLN A 477 -19.27 11.06 -26.95
N LEU A 478 -18.74 12.09 -26.29
CA LEU A 478 -18.50 12.02 -24.85
C LEU A 478 -19.84 12.05 -24.09
N ILE A 479 -20.11 11.02 -23.27
CA ILE A 479 -21.29 10.97 -22.42
C ILE A 479 -21.01 11.64 -21.08
N THR A 480 -19.93 11.22 -20.42
CA THR A 480 -19.55 11.77 -19.10
C THR A 480 -18.08 11.56 -18.80
N ASN A 481 -17.57 12.41 -17.92
CA ASN A 481 -16.25 12.26 -17.30
C ASN A 481 -16.40 11.97 -15.82
N GLU A 482 -15.69 10.98 -15.31
CA GLU A 482 -15.50 10.81 -13.87
C GLU A 482 -14.36 11.72 -13.41
N LYS A 483 -14.64 12.59 -12.42
CA LYS A 483 -13.73 13.64 -11.99
C LYS A 483 -13.90 14.00 -10.51
N TYR A 484 -12.85 14.59 -9.93
CA TYR A 484 -12.89 15.17 -8.59
C TYR A 484 -12.17 16.52 -8.53
N LYS A 485 -12.33 17.23 -7.40
CA LYS A 485 -11.61 18.47 -7.08
C LYS A 485 -11.00 18.38 -5.68
N TYR A 486 -9.78 18.84 -5.54
CA TYR A 486 -9.16 19.05 -4.23
C TYR A 486 -9.82 20.19 -3.46
N PHE A 487 -9.71 20.15 -2.14
CA PHE A 487 -10.09 21.28 -1.29
C PHE A 487 -9.26 22.53 -1.67
N LEU A 488 -9.95 23.64 -1.85
CA LEU A 488 -9.38 24.94 -2.28
C LEU A 488 -8.71 24.96 -3.67
N SER A 489 -8.89 23.92 -4.50
CA SER A 489 -8.45 23.93 -5.89
C SER A 489 -9.60 24.24 -6.85
N LYS A 490 -9.32 25.01 -7.91
CA LYS A 490 -10.26 25.22 -9.02
C LYS A 490 -10.13 24.13 -10.09
N GLN A 491 -9.01 23.40 -10.10
CA GLN A 491 -8.71 22.38 -11.10
C GLN A 491 -9.59 21.14 -10.92
N GLU A 492 -10.25 20.71 -11.99
CA GLU A 492 -10.92 19.41 -12.09
C GLU A 492 -9.93 18.36 -12.55
N ILE A 493 -9.86 17.25 -11.81
CA ILE A 493 -8.99 16.12 -12.13
C ILE A 493 -9.84 15.04 -12.77
N VAL A 494 -9.60 14.75 -14.04
CA VAL A 494 -10.33 13.74 -14.81
C VAL A 494 -9.64 12.39 -14.66
N LEU A 495 -10.41 11.37 -14.24
CA LEU A 495 -9.93 10.02 -13.98
C LEU A 495 -10.25 9.06 -15.12
N GLY A 496 -11.38 9.25 -15.76
CA GLY A 496 -11.82 8.43 -16.88
C GLY A 496 -13.00 9.04 -17.58
N SER A 497 -13.36 8.47 -18.73
CA SER A 497 -14.41 8.97 -19.61
C SER A 497 -15.26 7.82 -20.17
N LEU A 498 -16.55 8.07 -20.33
CA LEU A 498 -17.50 7.19 -21.01
C LEU A 498 -17.86 7.81 -22.35
N TRP A 499 -17.72 7.07 -23.42
CA TRP A 499 -18.00 7.47 -24.79
C TRP A 499 -19.04 6.58 -25.44
N TYR A 500 -19.81 7.13 -26.36
CA TYR A 500 -20.72 6.41 -27.23
C TYR A 500 -20.30 6.64 -28.68
N CYS A 501 -20.18 5.58 -29.45
CA CYS A 501 -19.68 5.56 -30.81
C CYS A 501 -20.79 5.04 -31.75
N ASN A 502 -21.34 5.92 -32.57
CA ASN A 502 -22.38 5.60 -33.60
C ASN A 502 -21.77 5.03 -34.86
#